data_991af47cb0912995378a968edcc6639b
#
_entry.id   991af47cb0912995378a968edcc6639b
#
_cell.length_a   1.000
_cell.length_b   1.000
_cell.length_c   1.000
_cell.angle_alpha   90.00
_cell.angle_beta   90.00
_cell.angle_gamma   90.00
#
_symmetry.space_group_name_H-M   'P 1'
#
loop_
_entity.id
_entity.type
_entity.pdbx_description
1 polymer ?
#
loop_
_entity_poly.entity_id
_entity_poly.type
_entity_poly.pdbx_seq_one_letter_code
_entity_poly.pdbx_strand_id
1 'polypeptide(L)'
;NTDNERPFIPMQFWTQGEPQSNCHWFPTIDQPNQKHTHRIELIVPDSLTTLSNGTLQSSIKMDNNMRQDIWLMDQPHSVYLTMVAIGNWVKVQDKWRDIDVDYYIEPQYESHAKVVFGNTPEMIEFFSNYTGVTYPWKKYAQVVARDFVSGAMENTTATLHREELQDSSYNYEDYISHELFHHWFGDLVTMDGFVNLSMNESFATYSEYLWREYKYGKFNADLWMDENSQINPKNSPLIDYKFKHPNDLFDDIRYNRGAQILHLLRSEIGDAAFRKSIQLYLTTNSYKNGT
;
A
#
# COMPACT_ATOMS: atom_id res chain seq x y z
N ASN A 1 18.42 -38.86 17.64
CA ASN A 1 19.01 -37.65 17.04
C ASN A 1 17.99 -37.12 16.05
N THR A 2 17.16 -36.21 16.50
CA THR A 2 16.33 -35.39 15.63
C THR A 2 17.12 -34.11 15.40
N ASP A 3 17.74 -34.01 14.23
CA ASP A 3 18.31 -32.77 13.76
C ASP A 3 17.18 -31.78 13.61
N ASN A 4 17.11 -30.83 14.52
CA ASN A 4 16.33 -29.62 14.38
C ASN A 4 17.02 -28.76 13.31
N GLU A 5 16.83 -29.11 12.05
CA GLU A 5 17.12 -28.21 10.94
C GLU A 5 16.18 -27.00 11.14
N ARG A 6 16.74 -25.88 11.54
CA ARG A 6 16.02 -24.62 11.50
C ARG A 6 15.59 -24.42 10.06
N PRO A 7 14.31 -24.13 9.79
CA PRO A 7 13.88 -23.87 8.43
C PRO A 7 14.78 -22.77 7.84
N PHE A 8 15.19 -22.95 6.59
CA PHE A 8 15.99 -21.96 5.88
C PHE A 8 15.18 -20.67 5.82
N ILE A 9 15.65 -19.63 6.51
CA ILE A 9 15.07 -18.28 6.45
C ILE A 9 15.80 -17.57 5.33
N PRO A 10 15.13 -17.23 4.21
CA PRO A 10 15.77 -16.50 3.12
C PRO A 10 16.23 -15.12 3.63
N MET A 11 17.40 -14.69 3.17
CA MET A 11 17.91 -13.36 3.48
C MET A 11 17.01 -12.32 2.81
N GLN A 12 16.43 -11.46 3.60
CA GLN A 12 15.60 -10.33 3.14
C GLN A 12 16.03 -9.07 3.90
N PHE A 13 16.02 -7.96 3.22
CA PHE A 13 16.17 -6.62 3.76
C PHE A 13 15.03 -5.76 3.24
N TRP A 14 14.36 -5.07 4.12
CA TRP A 14 13.28 -4.14 3.77
C TRP A 14 13.27 -2.95 4.74
N THR A 15 12.69 -1.86 4.31
CA THR A 15 12.54 -0.65 5.13
C THR A 15 11.06 -0.39 5.40
N GLN A 16 10.75 0.13 6.59
CA GLN A 16 9.44 0.65 6.98
C GLN A 16 9.58 2.12 7.37
N GLY A 17 8.91 3.00 6.61
CA GLY A 17 9.01 4.45 6.82
C GLY A 17 7.98 5.01 7.79
N GLU A 18 6.77 4.46 7.79
CA GLU A 18 5.66 4.96 8.59
C GLU A 18 5.79 4.58 10.07
N PRO A 19 5.46 5.48 11.01
CA PRO A 19 5.05 6.86 10.72
C PRO A 19 6.22 7.82 10.47
N GLN A 20 7.39 7.65 11.09
CA GLN A 20 8.52 8.57 11.06
C GLN A 20 9.85 7.82 11.25
N SER A 21 10.08 6.78 10.44
CA SER A 21 11.26 5.92 10.57
C SER A 21 12.28 6.08 9.45
N ASN A 22 11.93 6.78 8.36
CA ASN A 22 12.83 6.97 7.23
C ASN A 22 14.04 7.87 7.54
N CYS A 23 13.92 8.78 8.51
CA CYS A 23 15.05 9.57 8.99
C CYS A 23 16.19 8.75 9.61
N HIS A 24 15.98 7.46 9.90
CA HIS A 24 17.01 6.58 10.44
C HIS A 24 17.98 6.05 9.38
N TRP A 25 17.63 6.11 8.10
CA TRP A 25 18.49 5.57 7.04
C TRP A 25 18.81 6.57 5.92
N PHE A 26 18.05 7.67 5.78
CA PHE A 26 18.46 8.80 4.94
C PHE A 26 18.09 10.15 5.58
N PRO A 27 18.89 11.21 5.35
CA PRO A 27 18.59 12.54 5.90
C PRO A 27 17.30 13.11 5.31
N THR A 28 16.30 13.33 6.16
CA THR A 28 15.01 13.91 5.74
C THR A 28 14.29 14.58 6.91
N ILE A 29 13.35 15.47 6.59
CA ILE A 29 12.31 15.91 7.52
C ILE A 29 11.18 14.89 7.45
N ASP A 30 11.12 14.00 8.43
CA ASP A 30 10.22 12.84 8.42
C ASP A 30 8.81 13.23 8.84
N GLN A 31 8.12 13.92 7.94
CA GLN A 31 6.74 14.37 8.09
C GLN A 31 5.93 14.01 6.83
N PRO A 32 4.65 13.65 6.94
CA PRO A 32 3.86 13.20 5.78
C PRO A 32 3.67 14.28 4.72
N ASN A 33 3.75 15.56 5.10
CA ASN A 33 3.64 16.69 4.18
C ASN A 33 4.94 17.02 3.44
N GLN A 34 6.00 16.25 3.64
CA GLN A 34 7.23 16.41 2.87
C GLN A 34 7.20 15.49 1.66
N LYS A 35 6.96 16.08 0.49
CA LYS A 35 6.98 15.34 -0.77
C LYS A 35 8.30 15.56 -1.50
N HIS A 36 8.83 14.48 -2.10
CA HIS A 36 10.08 14.49 -2.83
C HIS A 36 10.04 13.56 -4.04
N THR A 37 10.98 13.74 -4.94
CA THR A 37 11.41 12.77 -5.94
C THR A 37 12.75 12.21 -5.55
N HIS A 38 13.08 10.99 -5.94
CA HIS A 38 14.37 10.42 -5.59
C HIS A 38 14.90 9.44 -6.65
N ARG A 39 16.21 9.22 -6.59
CA ARG A 39 16.92 8.19 -7.34
C ARG A 39 17.72 7.37 -6.34
N ILE A 40 17.44 6.08 -6.28
CA ILE A 40 18.11 5.13 -5.41
C ILE A 40 18.99 4.21 -6.25
N GLU A 41 20.24 4.08 -5.86
CA GLU A 41 21.20 3.14 -6.45
C GLU A 41 21.50 2.03 -5.45
N LEU A 42 21.23 0.80 -5.84
CA LEU A 42 21.45 -0.40 -5.01
C LEU A 42 22.54 -1.25 -5.64
N ILE A 43 23.62 -1.46 -4.91
CA ILE A 43 24.68 -2.41 -5.28
C ILE A 43 24.48 -3.66 -4.44
N VAL A 44 24.08 -4.74 -5.08
CA VAL A 44 23.66 -5.98 -4.43
C VAL A 44 24.31 -7.20 -5.08
N PRO A 45 24.40 -8.35 -4.41
CA PRO A 45 24.70 -9.62 -5.05
C PRO A 45 23.77 -9.88 -6.24
N ASP A 46 24.30 -10.32 -7.39
CA ASP A 46 23.51 -10.56 -8.62
C ASP A 46 22.40 -11.60 -8.43
N SER A 47 22.50 -12.43 -7.41
CA SER A 47 21.48 -13.42 -7.05
C SER A 47 20.26 -12.86 -6.31
N LEU A 48 20.32 -11.61 -5.82
CA LEU A 48 19.21 -11.01 -5.08
C LEU A 48 18.37 -10.11 -5.97
N THR A 49 17.07 -10.10 -5.72
CA THR A 49 16.12 -9.22 -6.37
C THR A 49 15.99 -7.91 -5.57
N THR A 50 15.85 -6.78 -6.26
CA THR A 50 15.58 -5.48 -5.63
C THR A 50 14.21 -4.96 -6.03
N LEU A 51 13.58 -4.20 -5.13
CA LEU A 51 12.40 -3.39 -5.41
C LEU A 51 12.51 -2.06 -4.68
N SER A 52 12.09 -0.98 -5.34
CA SER A 52 11.92 0.34 -4.73
C SER A 52 10.81 1.12 -5.43
N ASN A 53 10.52 2.31 -4.95
CA ASN A 53 9.55 3.21 -5.55
C ASN A 53 9.93 3.62 -6.99
N GLY A 54 8.92 3.95 -7.79
CA GLY A 54 9.12 4.35 -9.18
C GLY A 54 9.49 3.20 -10.11
N THR A 55 10.33 3.43 -11.09
CA THR A 55 10.68 2.46 -12.13
C THR A 55 12.17 2.13 -12.13
N LEU A 56 12.48 0.88 -12.44
CA LEU A 56 13.88 0.43 -12.63
C LEU A 56 14.41 1.01 -13.95
N GLN A 57 15.39 1.90 -13.84
CA GLN A 57 15.98 2.58 -15.00
C GLN A 57 17.11 1.75 -15.64
N SER A 58 17.88 1.08 -14.81
CA SER A 58 18.96 0.20 -15.27
C SER A 58 19.30 -0.86 -14.25
N SER A 59 19.80 -1.98 -14.75
CA SER A 59 20.34 -3.10 -13.97
C SER A 59 21.63 -3.55 -14.65
N ILE A 60 22.77 -3.21 -14.05
CA ILE A 60 24.09 -3.36 -14.65
C ILE A 60 24.91 -4.35 -13.84
N LYS A 61 25.33 -5.44 -14.48
CA LYS A 61 26.27 -6.39 -13.86
C LYS A 61 27.61 -5.73 -13.61
N MET A 62 28.16 -6.01 -12.46
CA MET A 62 29.47 -5.55 -12.00
C MET A 62 30.40 -6.75 -11.77
N ASP A 63 31.65 -6.46 -11.48
CA ASP A 63 32.60 -7.50 -11.05
C ASP A 63 32.19 -8.15 -9.73
N ASN A 64 32.77 -9.31 -9.43
CA ASN A 64 32.56 -10.04 -8.18
C ASN A 64 31.11 -10.49 -7.92
N ASN A 65 30.35 -10.85 -8.96
CA ASN A 65 28.96 -11.29 -8.86
C ASN A 65 28.04 -10.26 -8.18
N MET A 66 28.35 -8.98 -8.39
CA MET A 66 27.53 -7.86 -7.94
C MET A 66 26.72 -7.28 -9.11
N ARG A 67 25.66 -6.55 -8.78
CA ARG A 67 24.82 -5.81 -9.71
C ARG A 67 24.46 -4.45 -9.12
N GLN A 68 24.42 -3.44 -9.97
CA GLN A 68 23.87 -2.11 -9.64
C GLN A 68 22.49 -1.96 -10.28
N ASP A 69 21.48 -1.76 -9.46
CA ASP A 69 20.13 -1.41 -9.87
C ASP A 69 19.86 0.06 -9.55
N ILE A 70 19.29 0.78 -10.53
CA ILE A 70 18.95 2.20 -10.39
C ILE A 70 17.44 2.35 -10.47
N TRP A 71 16.82 2.75 -9.37
CA TRP A 71 15.39 3.06 -9.27
C TRP A 71 15.16 4.57 -9.29
N LEU A 72 14.16 5.02 -10.04
CA LEU A 72 13.81 6.44 -10.16
C LEU A 72 12.32 6.64 -9.84
N MET A 73 12.07 7.43 -8.82
CA MET A 73 10.77 7.99 -8.49
C MET A 73 10.76 9.47 -8.89
N ASP A 74 10.23 9.77 -10.07
CA ASP A 74 10.22 11.10 -10.67
C ASP A 74 8.90 11.86 -10.45
N GLN A 75 7.94 11.23 -9.77
CA GLN A 75 6.68 11.83 -9.34
C GLN A 75 6.76 12.13 -7.84
N PRO A 76 6.32 13.32 -7.39
CA PRO A 76 6.40 13.67 -5.97
C PRO A 76 5.52 12.77 -5.11
N HIS A 77 6.09 12.18 -4.07
CA HIS A 77 5.38 11.41 -3.05
C HIS A 77 5.93 11.72 -1.66
N SER A 78 5.21 11.33 -0.61
CA SER A 78 5.63 11.60 0.76
C SER A 78 6.89 10.79 1.15
N VAL A 79 7.75 11.38 1.98
CA VAL A 79 8.99 10.74 2.45
C VAL A 79 8.74 9.43 3.19
N TYR A 80 7.65 9.30 3.97
CA TYR A 80 7.37 8.09 4.73
C TYR A 80 7.07 6.86 3.83
N LEU A 81 6.68 7.11 2.58
CA LEU A 81 6.39 6.09 1.56
C LEU A 81 7.63 5.60 0.81
N THR A 82 8.82 6.15 1.13
CA THR A 82 10.07 5.71 0.49
C THR A 82 10.49 4.37 1.04
N MET A 83 10.73 3.39 0.15
CA MET A 83 11.11 2.05 0.56
C MET A 83 12.20 1.43 -0.30
N VAL A 84 12.90 0.48 0.29
CA VAL A 84 13.82 -0.45 -0.38
C VAL A 84 13.52 -1.85 0.12
N ALA A 85 13.44 -2.80 -0.81
CA ALA A 85 13.39 -4.23 -0.50
C ALA A 85 14.44 -4.97 -1.34
N ILE A 86 15.21 -5.86 -0.69
CA ILE A 86 16.27 -6.67 -1.29
C ILE A 86 16.14 -8.08 -0.73
N GLY A 87 16.02 -9.08 -1.61
CA GLY A 87 15.86 -10.45 -1.14
C GLY A 87 15.80 -11.49 -2.24
N ASN A 88 15.63 -12.73 -1.83
CA ASN A 88 15.47 -13.84 -2.76
C ASN A 88 13.98 -13.96 -3.14
N TRP A 89 13.52 -13.11 -4.04
CA TRP A 89 12.17 -13.17 -4.60
C TRP A 89 12.20 -13.50 -6.08
N VAL A 90 11.21 -14.26 -6.53
CA VAL A 90 10.83 -14.33 -7.95
C VAL A 90 9.86 -13.20 -8.26
N LYS A 91 9.99 -12.63 -9.45
CA LYS A 91 9.09 -11.61 -9.96
C LYS A 91 8.09 -12.24 -10.93
N VAL A 92 6.83 -12.30 -10.54
CA VAL A 92 5.72 -12.75 -11.38
C VAL A 92 5.08 -11.52 -12.02
N GLN A 93 5.11 -11.47 -13.35
CA GLN A 93 4.66 -10.31 -14.11
C GLN A 93 3.17 -10.36 -14.41
N ASP A 94 2.56 -9.19 -14.33
CA ASP A 94 1.20 -8.89 -14.78
C ASP A 94 1.14 -7.49 -15.42
N LYS A 95 -0.02 -7.10 -15.91
CA LYS A 95 -0.21 -5.79 -16.54
C LYS A 95 -1.61 -5.25 -16.32
N TRP A 96 -1.68 -3.95 -16.19
CA TRP A 96 -2.89 -3.18 -16.39
C TRP A 96 -2.63 -2.11 -17.44
N ARG A 97 -3.28 -2.25 -18.61
CA ARG A 97 -2.98 -1.43 -19.80
C ARG A 97 -1.49 -1.46 -20.11
N ASP A 98 -0.82 -0.31 -20.14
CA ASP A 98 0.62 -0.19 -20.40
C ASP A 98 1.47 -0.15 -19.12
N ILE A 99 0.84 -0.33 -17.94
CA ILE A 99 1.50 -0.28 -16.64
C ILE A 99 1.85 -1.71 -16.20
N ASP A 100 3.11 -1.91 -15.81
CA ASP A 100 3.54 -3.16 -15.21
C ASP A 100 2.94 -3.31 -13.80
N VAL A 101 2.37 -4.49 -13.55
CA VAL A 101 1.84 -4.92 -12.25
C VAL A 101 2.61 -6.17 -11.86
N ASP A 102 3.55 -6.03 -10.93
CA ASP A 102 4.52 -7.08 -10.62
C ASP A 102 4.31 -7.61 -9.19
N TYR A 103 4.46 -8.92 -9.01
CA TYR A 103 4.38 -9.58 -7.71
C TYR A 103 5.72 -10.20 -7.36
N TYR A 104 6.27 -9.83 -6.21
CA TYR A 104 7.54 -10.33 -5.67
C TYR A 104 7.24 -11.27 -4.51
N ILE A 105 7.46 -12.55 -4.73
CA ILE A 105 7.11 -13.62 -3.79
C ILE A 105 8.28 -14.60 -3.66
N GLU A 106 8.40 -15.29 -2.54
CA GLU A 106 9.47 -16.28 -2.39
C GLU A 106 9.34 -17.42 -3.41
N PRO A 107 10.46 -17.98 -3.92
CA PRO A 107 10.43 -18.96 -5.02
C PRO A 107 9.50 -20.15 -4.79
N GLN A 108 9.42 -20.66 -3.55
CA GLN A 108 8.54 -21.81 -3.23
C GLN A 108 7.04 -21.48 -3.32
N TYR A 109 6.67 -20.21 -3.35
CA TYR A 109 5.29 -19.74 -3.46
C TYR A 109 4.96 -19.12 -4.83
N GLU A 110 5.86 -19.22 -5.82
CA GLU A 110 5.69 -18.61 -7.14
C GLU A 110 4.31 -18.92 -7.77
N SER A 111 3.85 -20.16 -7.66
CA SER A 111 2.55 -20.60 -8.18
C SER A 111 1.35 -19.95 -7.48
N HIS A 112 1.52 -19.41 -6.28
CA HIS A 112 0.46 -18.75 -5.52
C HIS A 112 0.27 -17.27 -5.93
N ALA A 113 1.28 -16.64 -6.53
CA ALA A 113 1.27 -15.21 -6.83
C ALA A 113 0.01 -14.76 -7.58
N LYS A 114 -0.36 -15.48 -8.66
CA LYS A 114 -1.56 -15.15 -9.43
C LYS A 114 -2.87 -15.50 -8.73
N VAL A 115 -2.86 -16.46 -7.81
CA VAL A 115 -4.04 -16.80 -7.00
C VAL A 115 -4.31 -15.68 -6.00
N VAL A 116 -3.27 -15.17 -5.36
CA VAL A 116 -3.38 -14.13 -4.32
C VAL A 116 -3.58 -12.75 -4.94
N PHE A 117 -2.73 -12.37 -5.89
CA PHE A 117 -2.64 -10.99 -6.40
C PHE A 117 -3.30 -10.78 -7.76
N GLY A 118 -3.79 -11.83 -8.42
CA GLY A 118 -4.23 -11.78 -9.83
C GLY A 118 -5.45 -10.89 -10.10
N ASN A 119 -6.21 -10.49 -9.09
CA ASN A 119 -7.28 -9.51 -9.22
C ASN A 119 -6.80 -8.04 -9.19
N THR A 120 -5.51 -7.79 -8.92
CA THR A 120 -4.95 -6.44 -8.84
C THR A 120 -5.19 -5.59 -10.09
N PRO A 121 -4.98 -6.09 -11.33
CA PRO A 121 -5.29 -5.30 -12.52
C PRO A 121 -6.77 -4.89 -12.63
N GLU A 122 -7.69 -5.77 -12.23
CA GLU A 122 -9.13 -5.49 -12.19
C GLU A 122 -9.46 -4.44 -11.10
N MET A 123 -8.80 -4.52 -9.93
CA MET A 123 -8.93 -3.52 -8.87
C MET A 123 -8.45 -2.15 -9.33
N ILE A 124 -7.31 -2.05 -10.04
CA ILE A 124 -6.79 -0.79 -10.59
C ILE A 124 -7.79 -0.19 -11.59
N GLU A 125 -8.38 -1.00 -12.47
CA GLU A 125 -9.40 -0.55 -13.41
C GLU A 125 -10.66 -0.06 -12.68
N PHE A 126 -11.13 -0.85 -11.71
CA PHE A 126 -12.31 -0.51 -10.91
C PHE A 126 -12.11 0.81 -10.16
N PHE A 127 -11.03 0.96 -9.40
CA PHE A 127 -10.78 2.17 -8.62
C PHE A 127 -10.50 3.40 -9.49
N SER A 128 -9.81 3.23 -10.63
CA SER A 128 -9.65 4.31 -11.61
C SER A 128 -11.00 4.84 -12.12
N ASN A 129 -11.92 3.92 -12.41
CA ASN A 129 -13.26 4.26 -12.86
C ASN A 129 -14.15 4.81 -11.74
N TYR A 130 -14.02 4.24 -10.52
CA TYR A 130 -14.81 4.66 -9.37
C TYR A 130 -14.46 6.08 -8.92
N THR A 131 -13.18 6.37 -8.79
CA THR A 131 -12.67 7.70 -8.39
C THR A 131 -12.76 8.74 -9.51
N GLY A 132 -12.87 8.29 -10.76
CA GLY A 132 -12.75 9.16 -11.95
C GLY A 132 -11.37 9.74 -12.15
N VAL A 133 -10.35 9.18 -11.47
CA VAL A 133 -8.93 9.51 -11.60
C VAL A 133 -8.18 8.24 -11.94
N THR A 134 -7.64 8.18 -13.15
CA THR A 134 -6.82 7.04 -13.62
C THR A 134 -5.65 6.82 -12.66
N TYR A 135 -5.28 5.56 -12.43
CA TYR A 135 -4.10 5.21 -11.60
C TYR A 135 -2.92 6.11 -11.95
N PRO A 136 -2.39 6.89 -10.98
CA PRO A 136 -1.55 8.04 -11.31
C PRO A 136 -0.06 7.72 -11.44
N TRP A 137 0.34 6.46 -11.24
CA TRP A 137 1.74 6.06 -11.14
C TRP A 137 2.17 5.21 -12.33
N LYS A 138 3.50 5.10 -12.55
CA LYS A 138 4.09 4.42 -13.72
C LYS A 138 4.24 2.91 -13.57
N LYS A 139 4.07 2.39 -12.37
CA LYS A 139 4.19 0.97 -12.01
C LYS A 139 3.32 0.68 -10.80
N TYR A 140 2.87 -0.55 -10.64
CA TYR A 140 2.42 -1.07 -9.36
C TYR A 140 3.16 -2.39 -9.06
N ALA A 141 3.76 -2.50 -7.90
CA ALA A 141 4.40 -3.73 -7.46
C ALA A 141 3.98 -4.08 -6.03
N GLN A 142 3.90 -5.37 -5.76
CA GLN A 142 3.61 -5.91 -4.44
C GLN A 142 4.72 -6.88 -4.06
N VAL A 143 5.28 -6.74 -2.86
CA VAL A 143 6.31 -7.64 -2.34
C VAL A 143 5.87 -8.22 -1.01
N VAL A 144 6.08 -9.52 -0.83
CA VAL A 144 5.80 -10.19 0.43
C VAL A 144 7.10 -10.37 1.21
N ALA A 145 7.12 -9.86 2.43
CA ALA A 145 8.31 -9.85 3.28
C ALA A 145 8.06 -10.59 4.60
N ARG A 146 9.08 -11.35 5.04
CA ARG A 146 9.07 -12.03 6.33
C ARG A 146 9.28 -11.06 7.47
N ASP A 147 8.69 -11.42 8.61
CA ASP A 147 8.80 -10.65 9.86
C ASP A 147 8.36 -9.17 9.70
N PHE A 148 7.50 -8.89 8.72
CA PHE A 148 7.02 -7.53 8.54
C PHE A 148 6.20 -7.08 9.75
N VAL A 149 6.47 -5.86 10.21
CA VAL A 149 5.99 -5.34 11.51
C VAL A 149 4.50 -4.97 11.54
N SER A 150 3.82 -4.96 10.38
CA SER A 150 2.42 -4.60 10.22
C SER A 150 1.70 -5.61 9.33
N GLY A 151 0.44 -5.35 8.98
CA GLY A 151 -0.31 -6.14 7.98
C GLY A 151 0.23 -5.94 6.58
N ALA A 152 0.34 -4.68 6.17
CA ALA A 152 0.92 -4.25 4.91
C ALA A 152 1.36 -2.79 5.00
N MET A 153 1.89 -2.22 3.90
CA MET A 153 2.31 -0.83 3.78
C MET A 153 2.22 -0.37 2.34
N GLU A 154 1.56 0.74 2.12
CA GLU A 154 1.22 1.33 0.83
C GLU A 154 2.38 2.01 0.10
N ASN A 155 3.63 1.74 0.44
CA ASN A 155 4.78 2.44 -0.18
C ASN A 155 4.56 2.69 -1.67
N THR A 156 4.59 3.95 -2.09
CA THR A 156 4.17 4.39 -3.43
C THR A 156 4.78 3.53 -4.54
N THR A 157 3.95 2.88 -5.34
CA THR A 157 4.30 1.94 -6.42
C THR A 157 4.96 0.62 -5.99
N ALA A 158 5.13 0.37 -4.69
CA ALA A 158 5.87 -0.78 -4.17
C ALA A 158 5.31 -1.23 -2.81
N THR A 159 4.04 -1.63 -2.81
CA THR A 159 3.33 -2.11 -1.62
C THR A 159 4.05 -3.30 -0.99
N LEU A 160 4.25 -3.27 0.32
CA LEU A 160 4.86 -4.35 1.07
C LEU A 160 3.80 -5.06 1.92
N HIS A 161 3.77 -6.38 1.85
CA HIS A 161 2.84 -7.23 2.57
C HIS A 161 3.57 -8.16 3.53
N ARG A 162 2.88 -8.56 4.59
CA ARG A 162 3.34 -9.58 5.53
C ARG A 162 3.35 -10.97 4.89
N GLU A 163 4.13 -11.87 5.46
CA GLU A 163 4.43 -13.19 4.87
C GLU A 163 3.25 -14.13 4.69
N GLU A 164 2.17 -13.94 5.44
CA GLU A 164 0.96 -14.75 5.31
C GLU A 164 0.30 -14.61 3.94
N LEU A 165 0.52 -13.49 3.23
CA LEU A 165 0.00 -13.32 1.87
C LEU A 165 0.69 -14.22 0.83
N GLN A 166 1.66 -15.03 1.22
CA GLN A 166 2.18 -16.12 0.38
C GLN A 166 1.29 -17.37 0.39
N ASP A 167 0.40 -17.49 1.39
CA ASP A 167 -0.54 -18.62 1.49
C ASP A 167 -1.81 -18.33 0.68
N SER A 168 -2.00 -19.10 -0.40
CA SER A 168 -3.18 -18.99 -1.27
C SER A 168 -4.45 -19.63 -0.70
N SER A 169 -4.43 -20.14 0.53
CA SER A 169 -5.61 -20.74 1.18
C SER A 169 -6.63 -19.71 1.69
N TYR A 170 -6.23 -18.44 1.80
CA TYR A 170 -7.07 -17.33 2.23
C TYR A 170 -7.34 -16.34 1.11
N ASN A 171 -8.46 -15.65 1.20
CA ASN A 171 -8.75 -14.50 0.35
C ASN A 171 -8.23 -13.22 1.02
N TYR A 172 -7.20 -12.62 0.43
CA TYR A 172 -6.58 -11.39 0.93
C TYR A 172 -7.00 -10.13 0.15
N GLU A 173 -8.07 -10.21 -0.64
CA GLU A 173 -8.50 -9.10 -1.50
C GLU A 173 -8.79 -7.80 -0.73
N ASP A 174 -9.25 -7.89 0.51
CA ASP A 174 -9.48 -6.73 1.35
C ASP A 174 -8.17 -5.99 1.60
N TYR A 175 -7.13 -6.69 2.04
CA TYR A 175 -5.80 -6.09 2.24
C TYR A 175 -5.24 -5.51 0.94
N ILE A 176 -5.35 -6.24 -0.17
CA ILE A 176 -4.84 -5.80 -1.48
C ILE A 176 -5.60 -4.56 -1.97
N SER A 177 -6.92 -4.51 -1.81
CA SER A 177 -7.73 -3.34 -2.18
C SER A 177 -7.42 -2.14 -1.30
N HIS A 178 -7.23 -2.33 0.00
CA HIS A 178 -6.84 -1.31 0.96
C HIS A 178 -5.52 -0.64 0.55
N GLU A 179 -4.45 -1.42 0.43
CA GLU A 179 -3.12 -0.91 0.07
C GLU A 179 -3.09 -0.30 -1.33
N LEU A 180 -3.82 -0.87 -2.27
CA LEU A 180 -3.93 -0.30 -3.60
C LEU A 180 -4.64 1.04 -3.59
N PHE A 181 -5.71 1.20 -2.80
CA PHE A 181 -6.49 2.44 -2.78
C PHE A 181 -5.73 3.60 -2.16
N HIS A 182 -4.78 3.33 -1.28
CA HIS A 182 -3.85 4.33 -0.77
C HIS A 182 -3.11 5.07 -1.90
N HIS A 183 -2.90 4.45 -3.07
CA HIS A 183 -2.25 5.12 -4.20
C HIS A 183 -3.01 6.35 -4.70
N TRP A 184 -4.30 6.50 -4.33
CA TRP A 184 -5.09 7.73 -4.49
C TRP A 184 -5.20 8.52 -3.18
N PHE A 185 -5.52 7.84 -2.06
CA PHE A 185 -5.72 8.43 -0.73
C PHE A 185 -4.59 8.00 0.21
N GLY A 186 -3.52 8.77 0.22
CA GLY A 186 -2.28 8.49 0.93
C GLY A 186 -1.08 8.92 0.11
N ASP A 187 -0.98 8.44 -1.12
CA ASP A 187 0.15 8.68 -2.00
C ASP A 187 -0.05 9.89 -2.91
N LEU A 188 -1.11 9.86 -3.75
CA LEU A 188 -1.42 10.99 -4.65
C LEU A 188 -1.80 12.22 -3.85
N VAL A 189 -2.76 12.08 -2.95
CA VAL A 189 -3.13 13.10 -1.97
C VAL A 189 -2.81 12.56 -0.59
N THR A 190 -1.82 13.11 0.06
CA THR A 190 -1.32 12.68 1.37
C THR A 190 -1.88 13.58 2.47
N MET A 191 -2.18 13.03 3.63
CA MET A 191 -2.51 13.81 4.82
C MET A 191 -1.46 14.91 5.09
N ASP A 192 -1.88 16.09 5.53
CA ASP A 192 -0.95 17.20 5.85
C ASP A 192 -0.20 16.97 7.17
N GLY A 193 -0.72 16.10 8.03
CA GLY A 193 -0.10 15.66 9.28
C GLY A 193 -0.86 14.46 9.83
N PHE A 194 -0.22 13.71 10.72
CA PHE A 194 -0.81 12.47 11.28
C PHE A 194 -2.15 12.68 11.98
N VAL A 195 -2.47 13.87 12.44
CA VAL A 195 -3.80 14.22 12.97
C VAL A 195 -4.91 13.92 11.95
N ASN A 196 -4.60 13.97 10.67
CA ASN A 196 -5.50 13.72 9.55
C ASN A 196 -5.37 12.29 8.98
N LEU A 197 -4.82 11.33 9.74
CA LEU A 197 -4.59 9.95 9.30
C LEU A 197 -5.85 9.29 8.71
N SER A 198 -7.03 9.66 9.21
CA SER A 198 -8.31 9.19 8.66
C SER A 198 -8.55 9.54 7.18
N MET A 199 -7.86 10.57 6.64
CA MET A 199 -7.93 10.89 5.21
C MET A 199 -7.24 9.83 4.34
N ASN A 200 -6.26 9.13 4.90
CA ASN A 200 -5.64 7.98 4.25
C ASN A 200 -6.43 6.70 4.60
N GLU A 201 -6.51 6.35 5.87
CA GLU A 201 -6.95 5.06 6.35
C GLU A 201 -8.46 4.81 6.20
N SER A 202 -9.28 5.82 6.48
CA SER A 202 -10.73 5.64 6.34
C SER A 202 -11.15 5.39 4.88
N PHE A 203 -10.49 6.05 3.92
CA PHE A 203 -10.76 5.83 2.51
C PHE A 203 -10.22 4.48 2.03
N ALA A 204 -9.02 4.08 2.48
CA ALA A 204 -8.46 2.78 2.16
C ALA A 204 -9.32 1.64 2.73
N THR A 205 -9.74 1.72 3.99
CA THR A 205 -10.65 0.75 4.59
C THR A 205 -12.02 0.73 3.87
N TYR A 206 -12.53 1.88 3.46
CA TYR A 206 -13.78 1.93 2.70
C TYR A 206 -13.66 1.31 1.31
N SER A 207 -12.47 1.27 0.74
CA SER A 207 -12.23 0.60 -0.54
C SER A 207 -12.49 -0.91 -0.48
N GLU A 208 -12.29 -1.54 0.68
CA GLU A 208 -12.59 -2.95 0.92
C GLU A 208 -14.08 -3.23 0.72
N TYR A 209 -14.94 -2.35 1.29
CA TYR A 209 -16.38 -2.39 1.04
C TYR A 209 -16.71 -2.19 -0.45
N LEU A 210 -16.11 -1.18 -1.09
CA LEU A 210 -16.37 -0.85 -2.49
C LEU A 210 -15.97 -1.98 -3.43
N TRP A 211 -14.83 -2.63 -3.18
CA TRP A 211 -14.38 -3.79 -3.94
C TRP A 211 -15.32 -4.97 -3.77
N ARG A 212 -15.73 -5.27 -2.53
CA ARG A 212 -16.70 -6.34 -2.25
C ARG A 212 -18.06 -6.07 -2.89
N GLU A 213 -18.54 -4.83 -2.86
CA GLU A 213 -19.78 -4.44 -3.51
C GLU A 213 -19.72 -4.67 -5.03
N TYR A 214 -18.60 -4.31 -5.65
CA TYR A 214 -18.37 -4.51 -7.08
C TYR A 214 -18.21 -6.01 -7.44
N LYS A 215 -17.37 -6.72 -6.71
CA LYS A 215 -16.94 -8.09 -7.06
C LYS A 215 -17.97 -9.15 -6.66
N TYR A 216 -18.57 -8.99 -5.48
CA TYR A 216 -19.42 -10.01 -4.84
C TYR A 216 -20.86 -9.53 -4.57
N GLY A 217 -21.18 -8.28 -4.90
CA GLY A 217 -22.49 -7.68 -4.74
C GLY A 217 -22.74 -7.06 -3.36
N LYS A 218 -23.74 -6.20 -3.32
CA LYS A 218 -24.06 -5.36 -2.15
C LYS A 218 -24.26 -6.17 -0.86
N PHE A 219 -24.92 -7.32 -0.94
CA PHE A 219 -25.18 -8.14 0.26
C PHE A 219 -23.88 -8.60 0.95
N ASN A 220 -22.86 -9.01 0.17
CA ASN A 220 -21.56 -9.40 0.71
C ASN A 220 -20.84 -8.20 1.35
N ALA A 221 -20.89 -7.05 0.68
CA ALA A 221 -20.30 -5.82 1.23
C ALA A 221 -21.01 -5.34 2.51
N ASP A 222 -22.34 -5.43 2.57
CA ASP A 222 -23.09 -5.05 3.76
C ASP A 222 -22.78 -5.97 4.96
N LEU A 223 -22.60 -7.28 4.73
CA LEU A 223 -22.15 -8.21 5.78
C LEU A 223 -20.76 -7.82 6.31
N TRP A 224 -19.82 -7.52 5.41
CA TRP A 224 -18.48 -7.06 5.81
C TRP A 224 -18.56 -5.77 6.63
N MET A 225 -19.39 -4.79 6.23
CA MET A 225 -19.56 -3.55 6.95
C MET A 225 -20.15 -3.79 8.35
N ASP A 226 -21.10 -4.71 8.48
CA ASP A 226 -21.71 -5.06 9.78
C ASP A 226 -20.71 -5.74 10.72
N GLU A 227 -19.93 -6.70 10.20
CA GLU A 227 -18.86 -7.39 10.95
C GLU A 227 -17.78 -6.40 11.44
N ASN A 228 -17.37 -5.44 10.62
CA ASN A 228 -16.38 -4.42 10.95
C ASN A 228 -16.95 -3.20 11.67
N SER A 229 -18.27 -3.17 11.94
CA SER A 229 -18.92 -2.10 12.68
C SER A 229 -18.76 -2.19 14.20
N GLN A 230 -18.36 -3.33 14.70
CA GLN A 230 -18.21 -3.58 16.14
C GLN A 230 -16.91 -2.98 16.69
N ILE A 231 -16.88 -1.66 16.72
CA ILE A 231 -15.74 -0.90 17.22
C ILE A 231 -15.81 -0.84 18.74
N ASN A 232 -14.71 -1.18 19.40
CA ASN A 232 -14.58 -0.92 20.82
C ASN A 232 -14.59 0.60 21.05
N PRO A 233 -15.60 1.17 21.73
CA PRO A 233 -15.73 2.62 21.85
C PRO A 233 -14.67 3.16 22.80
N LYS A 234 -13.46 3.31 22.32
CA LYS A 234 -12.59 4.34 22.87
C LYS A 234 -13.27 5.67 22.51
N ASN A 235 -13.55 6.50 23.50
CA ASN A 235 -14.10 7.86 23.32
C ASN A 235 -13.06 8.78 22.62
N SER A 236 -12.44 8.31 21.55
CA SER A 236 -11.49 9.05 20.75
C SER A 236 -12.21 9.66 19.55
N PRO A 237 -12.03 10.95 19.28
CA PRO A 237 -12.59 11.57 18.08
C PRO A 237 -11.85 11.05 16.84
N LEU A 238 -12.50 11.12 15.67
CA LEU A 238 -11.89 10.75 14.39
C LEU A 238 -10.61 11.56 14.12
N ILE A 239 -10.62 12.83 14.48
CA ILE A 239 -9.48 13.75 14.41
C ILE A 239 -9.08 14.08 15.85
N ASP A 240 -7.93 13.60 16.29
CA ASP A 240 -7.42 13.80 17.65
C ASP A 240 -6.15 14.65 17.66
N TYR A 241 -6.28 15.89 18.08
CA TYR A 241 -5.15 16.81 18.24
C TYR A 241 -4.32 16.58 19.52
N LYS A 242 -4.71 15.62 20.37
CA LYS A 242 -4.08 15.36 21.67
C LYS A 242 -3.24 14.09 21.70
N PHE A 243 -3.03 13.44 20.52
CA PHE A 243 -2.15 12.28 20.45
C PHE A 243 -0.73 12.63 20.93
N LYS A 244 -0.06 11.67 21.55
CA LYS A 244 1.31 11.86 22.05
C LYS A 244 2.35 11.38 21.05
N HIS A 245 2.03 10.32 20.35
CA HIS A 245 2.87 9.73 19.31
C HIS A 245 1.99 9.34 18.11
N PRO A 246 2.44 9.49 16.86
CA PRO A 246 1.65 9.09 15.68
C PRO A 246 1.10 7.66 15.77
N ASN A 247 1.84 6.72 16.37
CA ASN A 247 1.37 5.35 16.57
C ASN A 247 0.07 5.24 17.41
N ASP A 248 -0.27 6.25 18.20
CA ASP A 248 -1.51 6.26 18.98
C ASP A 248 -2.76 6.40 18.09
N LEU A 249 -2.57 6.80 16.84
CA LEU A 249 -3.64 7.09 15.88
C LEU A 249 -4.00 5.89 14.99
N PHE A 250 -3.18 4.84 14.94
CA PHE A 250 -3.47 3.62 14.18
C PHE A 250 -4.43 2.74 14.99
N ASP A 251 -5.73 3.01 14.89
CA ASP A 251 -6.78 2.35 15.65
C ASP A 251 -8.08 2.21 14.84
N ASP A 252 -9.00 1.36 15.32
CA ASP A 252 -10.30 1.11 14.67
C ASP A 252 -11.12 2.37 14.40
N ILE A 253 -10.82 3.49 15.09
CA ILE A 253 -11.53 4.76 14.87
C ILE A 253 -11.18 5.36 13.52
N ARG A 254 -9.87 5.39 13.16
CA ARG A 254 -9.37 5.97 11.89
C ARG A 254 -9.64 5.05 10.72
N TYR A 255 -9.67 3.74 10.97
CA TYR A 255 -9.94 2.72 9.97
C TYR A 255 -11.46 2.47 9.84
N ASN A 256 -12.01 1.63 10.68
CA ASN A 256 -13.36 1.10 10.55
C ASN A 256 -14.46 2.15 10.76
N ARG A 257 -14.36 2.97 11.82
CA ARG A 257 -15.35 4.03 12.05
C ARG A 257 -15.29 5.09 10.96
N GLY A 258 -14.11 5.43 10.48
CA GLY A 258 -13.94 6.35 9.36
C GLY A 258 -14.61 5.82 8.09
N ALA A 259 -14.42 4.53 7.77
CA ALA A 259 -15.10 3.88 6.65
C ALA A 259 -16.62 3.90 6.79
N GLN A 260 -17.15 3.67 8.00
CA GLN A 260 -18.61 3.77 8.27
C GLN A 260 -19.15 5.18 8.05
N ILE A 261 -18.39 6.21 8.45
CA ILE A 261 -18.78 7.62 8.21
C ILE A 261 -18.83 7.90 6.71
N LEU A 262 -17.86 7.41 5.93
CA LEU A 262 -17.88 7.54 4.47
C LEU A 262 -19.06 6.80 3.85
N HIS A 263 -19.40 5.61 4.34
CA HIS A 263 -20.56 4.84 3.91
C HIS A 263 -21.88 5.58 4.20
N LEU A 264 -22.02 6.14 5.40
CA LEU A 264 -23.18 6.97 5.76
C LEU A 264 -23.27 8.21 4.88
N LEU A 265 -22.15 8.90 4.66
CA LEU A 265 -22.12 10.07 3.77
C LEU A 265 -22.56 9.70 2.35
N ARG A 266 -22.04 8.58 1.79
CA ARG A 266 -22.48 8.08 0.48
C ARG A 266 -23.97 7.79 0.44
N SER A 267 -24.51 7.22 1.51
CA SER A 267 -25.94 6.92 1.62
C SER A 267 -26.79 8.19 1.65
N GLU A 268 -26.35 9.24 2.33
CA GLU A 268 -27.08 10.51 2.47
C GLU A 268 -27.06 11.36 1.19
N ILE A 269 -25.89 11.49 0.54
CA ILE A 269 -25.75 12.36 -0.64
C ILE A 269 -25.94 11.63 -1.97
N GLY A 270 -25.97 10.30 -1.94
CA GLY A 270 -26.07 9.42 -3.09
C GLY A 270 -24.72 9.15 -3.79
N ASP A 271 -24.64 7.98 -4.44
CA ASP A 271 -23.39 7.49 -5.06
C ASP A 271 -22.80 8.47 -6.09
N ALA A 272 -23.62 9.06 -6.94
CA ALA A 272 -23.14 9.98 -7.98
C ALA A 272 -22.48 11.25 -7.40
N ALA A 273 -23.07 11.84 -6.35
CA ALA A 273 -22.50 13.01 -5.68
C ALA A 273 -21.24 12.64 -4.89
N PHE A 274 -21.24 11.49 -4.22
CA PHE A 274 -20.09 10.99 -3.48
C PHE A 274 -18.87 10.78 -4.41
N ARG A 275 -19.05 10.07 -5.52
CA ARG A 275 -17.98 9.84 -6.51
C ARG A 275 -17.46 11.15 -7.12
N LYS A 276 -18.35 12.09 -7.44
CA LYS A 276 -17.96 13.40 -7.95
C LYS A 276 -17.14 14.19 -6.93
N SER A 277 -17.47 14.09 -5.65
CA SER A 277 -16.74 14.74 -4.55
C SER A 277 -15.33 14.14 -4.42
N ILE A 278 -15.20 12.81 -4.47
CA ILE A 278 -13.92 12.10 -4.49
C ILE A 278 -13.07 12.57 -5.68
N GLN A 279 -13.63 12.58 -6.87
CA GLN A 279 -12.94 13.02 -8.09
C GLN A 279 -12.45 14.46 -7.96
N LEU A 280 -13.29 15.36 -7.48
CA LEU A 280 -12.93 16.77 -7.29
C LEU A 280 -11.79 16.91 -6.27
N TYR A 281 -11.87 16.22 -5.14
CA TYR A 281 -10.85 16.23 -4.11
C TYR A 281 -9.49 15.76 -4.65
N LEU A 282 -9.46 14.59 -5.30
CA LEU A 282 -8.26 14.00 -5.85
C LEU A 282 -7.63 14.86 -6.97
N THR A 283 -8.45 15.39 -7.88
CA THR A 283 -7.94 16.21 -8.99
C THR A 283 -7.40 17.56 -8.51
N THR A 284 -8.06 18.18 -7.53
CA THR A 284 -7.63 19.48 -6.98
C THR A 284 -6.32 19.38 -6.20
N ASN A 285 -6.13 18.26 -5.51
CA ASN A 285 -5.01 18.05 -4.59
C ASN A 285 -3.96 17.07 -5.12
N SER A 286 -4.01 16.66 -6.39
CA SER A 286 -3.05 15.73 -6.98
C SER A 286 -1.60 16.12 -6.67
N TYR A 287 -0.81 15.18 -6.15
CA TYR A 287 0.58 15.35 -5.71
C TYR A 287 0.79 16.38 -4.60
N LYS A 288 -0.27 16.73 -3.87
CA LYS A 288 -0.24 17.67 -2.76
C LYS A 288 -0.67 16.98 -1.46
N ASN A 289 -0.74 17.78 -0.41
CA ASN A 289 -1.29 17.39 0.88
C ASN A 289 -2.73 17.90 1.01
N GLY A 290 -3.55 17.18 1.76
CA GLY A 290 -4.95 17.49 2.03
C GLY A 290 -5.31 17.29 3.51
N THR A 291 -6.40 17.93 3.94
CA THR A 291 -6.99 17.82 5.29
C THR A 291 -8.46 17.48 5.20
#